data_0700b7e59c5ff0de12154c9f52e7bade
#
_entry.id   0700b7e59c5ff0de12154c9f52e7bade
#
_cell.length_a   1.000
_cell.length_b   1.000
_cell.length_c   1.000
_cell.angle_alpha   90.00
_cell.angle_beta   90.00
_cell.angle_gamma   90.00
#
_symmetry.space_group_name_H-M   'P 1'
#
loop_
_entity.id
_entity.type
_entity.pdbx_description
1 polymer ?
#
loop_
_entity_poly.entity_id
_entity_poly.type
_entity_poly.pdbx_seq_one_letter_code
_entity_poly.pdbx_strand_id
1 'polypeptide(L)'
;MKQTTKNILGVAAIVLLSSGVAGLTTYKMLQKNMPADSTSAFNEMFQQNPNVRLASYNAVDAQPVDLTQAAENSVHAVVHIRSTQTSKVQEVEVRDPFSDFFGEFFGGRGGTQRRQVQTPERTGFGSGVIISKDGYIVTNNHVIAGADEISVTLNDNRQFKGRIIGTDEEIDLALIKIEGDDFPTIPVGDSDALKVGEWVLAVGNPFNLTSTVTAGIVSAKARSLGMGQQTGKQSIESYIQTDAAINQGNSGGALVNAQGELIGINAALFSPTGSNTGYGFAIPTSIMKKVVADLKQFGTVQRVKLGVSVTALTEEPGDTQVADKAGKKLSDIKKEAREKYGVIDGLWVREIVEGSSASGSDIKVDDVIIGMDGKAIHKFADLQEILAKHRPGDKVQVKVMRDKKEKNIEVTLKNEQGTTKIVKNADMDILGAAFRPVPDELKKQLNLGYGLEVTGVSNGKMAEGGVRKGFIILKVNNIPMKTVEDLEKVMKEAAKTQEQVLFITGMFPSGKRGSYAVSVAQD
;
A
#
# COMPACT_ATOMS: atom_id res chain seq x y z
N MET A 1 -8.54 77.47 57.82
CA MET A 1 -8.84 76.20 57.10
C MET A 1 -9.77 76.31 55.88
N LYS A 2 -10.54 77.34 55.68
CA LYS A 2 -11.50 77.48 54.54
C LYS A 2 -10.85 77.91 53.21
N GLN A 3 -9.68 78.56 53.23
CA GLN A 3 -9.03 79.09 52.01
C GLN A 3 -8.16 78.04 51.30
N THR A 4 -7.50 77.15 52.05
CA THR A 4 -6.69 76.06 51.50
C THR A 4 -7.49 75.00 50.81
N THR A 5 -8.72 74.70 51.29
CA THR A 5 -9.60 73.68 50.67
C THR A 5 -10.17 74.19 49.34
N LYS A 6 -10.42 75.49 49.19
CA LYS A 6 -10.88 76.08 47.91
C LYS A 6 -9.79 76.01 46.82
N ASN A 7 -8.54 76.29 47.22
CA ASN A 7 -7.41 76.24 46.28
C ASN A 7 -7.12 74.79 45.80
N ILE A 8 -7.24 73.81 46.70
CA ILE A 8 -7.07 72.37 46.34
C ILE A 8 -8.15 71.90 45.41
N LEU A 9 -9.44 72.30 45.67
CA LEU A 9 -10.54 71.98 44.78
C LEU A 9 -10.39 72.67 43.41
N GLY A 10 -9.86 73.91 43.37
CA GLY A 10 -9.60 74.62 42.10
C GLY A 10 -8.52 73.91 41.24
N VAL A 11 -7.41 73.54 41.91
CA VAL A 11 -6.31 72.81 41.23
C VAL A 11 -6.80 71.42 40.73
N ALA A 12 -7.55 70.69 41.55
CA ALA A 12 -8.13 69.38 41.12
C ALA A 12 -9.08 69.54 39.93
N ALA A 13 -9.91 70.57 39.88
CA ALA A 13 -10.80 70.84 38.75
C ALA A 13 -10.05 71.20 37.44
N ILE A 14 -8.92 71.96 37.57
CA ILE A 14 -8.07 72.32 36.43
C ILE A 14 -7.34 71.07 35.90
N VAL A 15 -6.86 70.22 36.79
CA VAL A 15 -6.22 68.92 36.36
C VAL A 15 -7.20 67.98 35.70
N LEU A 16 -8.43 67.86 36.18
CA LEU A 16 -9.47 67.07 35.57
C LEU A 16 -9.92 67.64 34.22
N LEU A 17 -10.04 68.96 34.11
CA LEU A 17 -10.38 69.58 32.82
C LEU A 17 -9.27 69.48 31.78
N SER A 18 -8.02 69.63 32.18
CA SER A 18 -6.85 69.52 31.31
C SER A 18 -6.64 68.08 30.84
N SER A 19 -6.84 67.09 31.71
CA SER A 19 -6.78 65.64 31.31
C SER A 19 -7.97 65.27 30.42
N GLY A 20 -9.16 65.82 30.64
CA GLY A 20 -10.31 65.61 29.77
C GLY A 20 -10.10 66.20 28.37
N VAL A 21 -9.56 67.41 28.27
CA VAL A 21 -9.25 68.07 27.00
C VAL A 21 -8.09 67.36 26.29
N ALA A 22 -7.05 66.92 27.00
CA ALA A 22 -5.95 66.13 26.44
C ALA A 22 -6.45 64.78 25.95
N GLY A 23 -7.31 64.10 26.70
CA GLY A 23 -7.91 62.81 26.27
C GLY A 23 -8.77 62.95 25.03
N LEU A 24 -9.60 64.01 24.94
CA LEU A 24 -10.47 64.30 23.78
C LEU A 24 -9.65 64.72 22.53
N THR A 25 -8.58 65.47 22.68
CA THR A 25 -7.69 65.86 21.59
C THR A 25 -6.89 64.66 21.08
N THR A 26 -6.36 63.81 21.99
CA THR A 26 -5.69 62.58 21.61
C THR A 26 -6.65 61.60 20.93
N TYR A 27 -7.87 61.47 21.43
CA TYR A 27 -8.90 60.65 20.81
C TYR A 27 -9.28 61.14 19.40
N LYS A 28 -9.48 62.44 19.21
CA LYS A 28 -9.73 63.05 17.90
C LYS A 28 -8.51 62.93 16.95
N MET A 29 -7.29 63.04 17.47
CA MET A 29 -6.07 62.87 16.69
C MET A 29 -5.85 61.42 16.26
N LEU A 30 -6.15 60.46 17.14
CA LEU A 30 -6.16 59.03 16.82
C LEU A 30 -7.23 58.68 15.80
N GLN A 31 -8.46 59.23 15.90
CA GLN A 31 -9.51 59.09 14.90
C GLN A 31 -9.14 59.68 13.54
N LYS A 32 -8.41 60.82 13.53
CA LYS A 32 -8.03 61.52 12.28
C LYS A 32 -6.82 60.88 11.59
N ASN A 33 -5.97 60.17 12.36
CA ASN A 33 -4.78 59.49 11.88
C ASN A 33 -4.92 57.95 11.81
N MET A 34 -6.06 57.38 12.17
CA MET A 34 -6.37 56.01 11.72
C MET A 34 -6.46 56.03 10.20
N PRO A 35 -5.65 55.29 9.49
CA PRO A 35 -5.86 55.16 8.05
C PRO A 35 -7.29 54.67 7.87
N ALA A 36 -8.08 55.48 7.17
CA ALA A 36 -9.43 55.12 6.78
C ALA A 36 -9.32 53.74 6.09
N ASP A 37 -9.91 52.76 6.79
CA ASP A 37 -10.23 51.46 6.20
C ASP A 37 -9.14 50.70 5.47
N SER A 38 -8.21 50.09 6.24
CA SER A 38 -7.57 48.87 5.73
C SER A 38 -8.61 47.82 5.36
N THR A 39 -9.81 47.86 5.94
CA THR A 39 -10.97 47.01 5.60
C THR A 39 -11.62 47.41 4.27
N SER A 40 -11.63 48.72 3.93
CA SER A 40 -12.24 49.15 2.64
C SER A 40 -11.32 48.84 1.45
N ALA A 41 -9.98 49.08 1.61
CA ALA A 41 -9.03 48.72 0.56
C ALA A 41 -8.93 47.21 0.37
N PHE A 42 -9.01 46.43 1.45
CA PHE A 42 -9.09 44.97 1.39
C PHE A 42 -10.40 44.51 0.72
N ASN A 43 -11.53 45.10 1.08
CA ASN A 43 -12.82 44.79 0.46
C ASN A 43 -12.90 45.22 -1.02
N GLU A 44 -12.35 46.37 -1.41
CA GLU A 44 -12.26 46.79 -2.82
C GLU A 44 -11.40 45.83 -3.66
N MET A 45 -10.28 45.35 -3.11
CA MET A 45 -9.41 44.38 -3.78
C MET A 45 -10.13 43.05 -4.08
N PHE A 46 -11.08 42.65 -3.20
CA PHE A 46 -11.84 41.41 -3.35
C PHE A 46 -13.20 41.58 -4.06
N GLN A 47 -13.78 42.80 -4.09
CA GLN A 47 -15.02 43.07 -4.83
C GLN A 47 -14.83 42.98 -6.36
N GLN A 48 -13.62 43.10 -6.87
CA GLN A 48 -13.29 42.91 -8.29
C GLN A 48 -13.20 41.44 -8.72
N ASN A 49 -13.25 40.47 -7.78
CA ASN A 49 -13.24 39.07 -8.09
C ASN A 49 -14.62 38.45 -7.89
N PRO A 50 -15.39 38.15 -8.97
CA PRO A 50 -16.76 37.64 -8.85
C PRO A 50 -16.86 36.28 -8.11
N ASN A 51 -15.74 35.60 -7.89
CA ASN A 51 -15.66 34.33 -7.14
C ASN A 51 -15.39 34.51 -5.65
N VAL A 52 -15.05 35.71 -5.17
CA VAL A 52 -14.91 35.98 -3.74
C VAL A 52 -16.27 36.34 -3.14
N ARG A 53 -16.96 35.33 -2.65
CA ARG A 53 -18.04 35.54 -1.69
C ARG A 53 -17.40 35.82 -0.33
N LEU A 54 -17.48 37.06 0.16
CA LEU A 54 -17.29 37.33 1.59
C LEU A 54 -18.29 36.42 2.31
N ALA A 55 -17.76 35.44 3.04
CA ALA A 55 -18.57 34.52 3.81
C ALA A 55 -19.35 35.37 4.84
N SER A 56 -20.60 35.72 4.49
CA SER A 56 -21.56 36.02 5.52
C SER A 56 -21.74 34.74 6.30
N TYR A 57 -21.23 34.71 7.50
CA TYR A 57 -21.41 33.64 8.46
C TYR A 57 -22.88 33.61 8.86
N ASN A 58 -23.73 33.14 7.96
CA ASN A 58 -24.94 32.50 8.39
C ASN A 58 -24.49 31.19 8.97
N ALA A 59 -24.42 31.09 10.30
CA ALA A 59 -24.30 29.84 10.99
C ALA A 59 -25.42 28.93 10.51
N VAL A 60 -25.18 28.21 9.42
CA VAL A 60 -25.91 26.98 9.16
C VAL A 60 -25.51 26.14 10.37
N ASP A 61 -26.50 25.76 11.18
CA ASP A 61 -26.28 24.81 12.28
C ASP A 61 -25.56 23.60 11.72
N ALA A 62 -24.23 23.64 11.80
CA ALA A 62 -23.39 22.52 11.45
C ALA A 62 -23.70 21.46 12.51
N GLN A 63 -24.54 20.51 12.16
CA GLN A 63 -24.79 19.36 13.01
C GLN A 63 -23.42 18.68 13.25
N PRO A 64 -23.02 18.49 14.50
CA PRO A 64 -21.81 17.77 14.80
C PRO A 64 -21.90 16.38 14.20
N VAL A 65 -20.86 15.94 13.49
CA VAL A 65 -20.82 14.59 12.93
C VAL A 65 -20.71 13.61 14.09
N ASP A 66 -21.74 12.80 14.29
CA ASP A 66 -21.69 11.70 15.25
C ASP A 66 -21.05 10.47 14.60
N LEU A 67 -19.86 10.10 15.08
CA LEU A 67 -19.09 8.97 14.60
C LEU A 67 -19.26 7.73 15.51
N THR A 68 -20.05 7.82 16.57
CA THR A 68 -20.20 6.75 17.57
C THR A 68 -20.73 5.47 16.95
N GLN A 69 -21.79 5.57 16.14
CA GLN A 69 -22.38 4.40 15.47
C GLN A 69 -21.41 3.74 14.48
N ALA A 70 -20.64 4.56 13.74
CA ALA A 70 -19.64 4.03 12.81
C ALA A 70 -18.52 3.29 13.55
N ALA A 71 -18.09 3.82 14.71
CA ALA A 71 -17.12 3.17 15.58
C ALA A 71 -17.65 1.84 16.15
N GLU A 72 -18.84 1.85 16.76
CA GLU A 72 -19.48 0.66 17.35
C GLU A 72 -19.63 -0.46 16.32
N ASN A 73 -20.13 -0.16 15.13
CA ASN A 73 -20.31 -1.15 14.07
C ASN A 73 -18.98 -1.73 13.55
N SER A 74 -17.89 -0.98 13.64
CA SER A 74 -16.61 -1.36 13.03
C SER A 74 -15.72 -2.19 13.97
N VAL A 75 -15.72 -1.89 15.28
CA VAL A 75 -14.78 -2.51 16.23
C VAL A 75 -14.93 -4.02 16.34
N HIS A 76 -16.14 -4.57 16.15
CA HIS A 76 -16.40 -6.00 16.24
C HIS A 76 -15.81 -6.80 15.08
N ALA A 77 -15.64 -6.19 13.91
CA ALA A 77 -15.07 -6.83 12.74
C ALA A 77 -13.55 -6.66 12.65
N VAL A 78 -12.93 -5.88 13.56
CA VAL A 78 -11.47 -5.67 13.56
C VAL A 78 -10.83 -6.56 14.62
N VAL A 79 -9.85 -7.35 14.20
CA VAL A 79 -9.20 -8.38 15.01
C VAL A 79 -7.74 -8.04 15.28
N HIS A 80 -7.21 -8.58 16.38
CA HIS A 80 -5.78 -8.62 16.65
C HIS A 80 -5.12 -9.78 15.95
N ILE A 81 -3.98 -9.53 15.30
CA ILE A 81 -3.16 -10.56 14.65
C ILE A 81 -1.80 -10.61 15.33
N ARG A 82 -1.42 -11.79 15.79
CA ARG A 82 -0.08 -12.11 16.24
C ARG A 82 0.57 -13.08 15.27
N SER A 83 1.69 -12.69 14.70
CA SER A 83 2.52 -13.50 13.83
C SER A 83 3.78 -13.95 14.58
N THR A 84 4.09 -15.24 14.55
CA THR A 84 5.25 -15.81 15.23
C THR A 84 6.17 -16.45 14.22
N GLN A 85 7.45 -16.08 14.24
CA GLN A 85 8.53 -16.75 13.54
C GLN A 85 9.29 -17.60 14.55
N THR A 86 9.24 -18.91 14.40
CA THR A 86 9.93 -19.84 15.30
C THR A 86 11.43 -19.74 15.15
N SER A 87 12.14 -20.02 16.24
CA SER A 87 13.60 -20.11 16.25
C SER A 87 14.08 -21.14 15.23
N LYS A 88 14.97 -20.73 14.33
CA LYS A 88 15.55 -21.62 13.31
C LYS A 88 17.06 -21.71 13.53
N VAL A 89 17.60 -22.94 13.53
CA VAL A 89 19.03 -23.16 13.51
C VAL A 89 19.51 -23.02 12.07
N GLN A 90 20.25 -21.96 11.77
CA GLN A 90 20.90 -21.78 10.47
C GLN A 90 22.40 -22.08 10.60
N GLU A 91 22.91 -22.93 9.72
CA GLU A 91 24.35 -23.09 9.55
C GLU A 91 24.85 -21.90 8.71
N VAL A 92 25.53 -20.98 9.36
CA VAL A 92 26.21 -19.86 8.71
C VAL A 92 27.69 -20.21 8.59
N GLU A 93 28.22 -20.18 7.39
CA GLU A 93 29.67 -20.24 7.17
C GLU A 93 30.26 -18.90 7.60
N VAL A 94 30.82 -18.87 8.79
CA VAL A 94 31.57 -17.72 9.29
C VAL A 94 33.02 -17.88 8.89
N ARG A 95 33.54 -16.97 8.08
CA ARG A 95 34.98 -16.83 7.89
C ARG A 95 35.59 -16.40 9.21
N ASP A 96 36.50 -17.16 9.70
CA ASP A 96 37.26 -16.81 10.90
C ASP A 96 38.27 -15.71 10.53
N PRO A 97 38.12 -14.48 11.04
CA PRO A 97 39.08 -13.40 10.75
C PRO A 97 40.50 -13.71 11.19
N PHE A 98 40.65 -14.63 12.18
CA PHE A 98 41.96 -15.10 12.63
C PHE A 98 42.61 -16.08 11.64
N SER A 99 41.81 -16.92 10.97
CA SER A 99 42.35 -17.88 9.99
C SER A 99 42.78 -17.18 8.69
N ASP A 100 42.13 -16.08 8.31
CA ASP A 100 42.53 -15.26 7.15
C ASP A 100 43.86 -14.53 7.44
N PHE A 101 44.02 -13.98 8.64
CA PHE A 101 45.26 -13.28 9.03
C PHE A 101 46.46 -14.22 9.17
N PHE A 102 46.29 -15.44 9.72
CA PHE A 102 47.33 -16.42 9.84
C PHE A 102 47.59 -17.22 8.54
N GLY A 103 46.54 -17.43 7.72
CA GLY A 103 46.65 -18.13 6.45
C GLY A 103 47.52 -17.37 5.43
N GLU A 104 47.45 -16.04 5.43
CA GLU A 104 48.28 -15.19 4.56
C GLU A 104 49.74 -15.20 4.95
N PHE A 105 50.08 -15.46 6.24
CA PHE A 105 51.45 -15.47 6.77
C PHE A 105 52.11 -16.86 6.75
N PHE A 106 51.35 -17.96 6.80
CA PHE A 106 51.85 -19.34 6.88
C PHE A 106 51.42 -20.25 5.72
N GLY A 107 50.80 -19.73 4.66
CA GLY A 107 50.48 -20.51 3.46
C GLY A 107 49.39 -21.58 3.65
N GLY A 108 48.55 -21.47 4.68
CA GLY A 108 47.42 -22.35 4.95
C GLY A 108 46.13 -21.84 4.28
N ARG A 109 45.38 -22.70 3.59
CA ARG A 109 44.05 -22.41 3.12
C ARG A 109 43.14 -22.13 4.33
N GLY A 110 42.59 -20.90 4.44
CA GLY A 110 41.66 -20.53 5.48
C GLY A 110 40.46 -21.46 5.53
N GLY A 111 40.24 -22.06 6.69
CA GLY A 111 39.12 -22.98 6.95
C GLY A 111 37.85 -22.16 7.25
N THR A 112 36.80 -22.40 6.51
CA THR A 112 35.44 -21.94 6.87
C THR A 112 34.93 -22.82 8.00
N GLN A 113 34.65 -22.22 9.17
CA GLN A 113 33.96 -22.92 10.26
C GLN A 113 32.46 -22.76 10.08
N ARG A 114 31.74 -23.87 10.01
CA ARG A 114 30.29 -23.89 10.07
C ARG A 114 29.86 -23.67 11.51
N ARG A 115 29.25 -22.52 11.78
CA ARG A 115 28.69 -22.21 13.09
C ARG A 115 27.17 -22.27 13.00
N GLN A 116 26.56 -23.05 13.86
CA GLN A 116 25.10 -23.04 14.01
C GLN A 116 24.74 -21.79 14.79
N VAL A 117 24.02 -20.87 14.11
CA VAL A 117 23.46 -19.68 14.74
C VAL A 117 21.97 -19.92 14.89
N GLN A 118 21.49 -19.91 16.12
CA GLN A 118 20.09 -19.99 16.44
C GLN A 118 19.49 -18.59 16.32
N THR A 119 18.60 -18.38 15.33
CA THR A 119 17.83 -17.14 15.24
C THR A 119 16.79 -17.13 16.36
N PRO A 120 16.67 -16.04 17.15
CA PRO A 120 15.66 -15.96 18.20
C PRO A 120 14.26 -15.95 17.61
N GLU A 121 13.29 -16.43 18.38
CA GLU A 121 11.88 -16.29 18.07
C GLU A 121 11.53 -14.81 17.93
N ARG A 122 10.77 -14.46 16.87
CA ARG A 122 10.27 -13.10 16.62
C ARG A 122 8.76 -13.11 16.59
N THR A 123 8.17 -12.19 17.32
CA THR A 123 6.72 -11.99 17.34
C THR A 123 6.39 -10.61 16.76
N GLY A 124 5.53 -10.58 15.74
CA GLY A 124 4.95 -9.38 15.16
C GLY A 124 3.48 -9.22 15.58
N PHE A 125 3.00 -8.00 15.58
CA PHE A 125 1.63 -7.67 15.93
C PHE A 125 1.03 -6.70 14.91
N GLY A 126 -0.26 -6.85 14.67
CA GLY A 126 -1.04 -5.97 13.82
C GLY A 126 -2.53 -6.23 13.98
N SER A 127 -3.30 -5.67 13.09
CA SER A 127 -4.75 -5.82 13.01
C SER A 127 -5.17 -6.54 11.73
N GLY A 128 -6.43 -6.96 11.68
CA GLY A 128 -7.07 -7.48 10.49
C GLY A 128 -8.54 -7.12 10.47
N VAL A 129 -9.17 -7.22 9.30
CA VAL A 129 -10.60 -6.94 9.10
C VAL A 129 -11.30 -8.19 8.62
N ILE A 130 -12.30 -8.66 9.36
CA ILE A 130 -13.16 -9.77 8.95
C ILE A 130 -14.11 -9.27 7.85
N ILE A 131 -13.99 -9.84 6.66
CA ILE A 131 -14.76 -9.43 5.48
C ILE A 131 -15.86 -10.42 5.09
N SER A 132 -15.92 -11.59 5.74
CA SER A 132 -16.95 -12.59 5.47
C SER A 132 -17.31 -13.40 6.71
N LYS A 133 -18.57 -13.82 6.80
CA LYS A 133 -19.10 -14.59 7.95
C LYS A 133 -18.42 -15.95 8.16
N ASP A 134 -17.85 -16.52 7.11
CA ASP A 134 -17.09 -17.77 7.14
C ASP A 134 -15.62 -17.58 7.58
N GLY A 135 -15.18 -16.35 7.94
CA GLY A 135 -13.89 -16.10 8.59
C GLY A 135 -12.73 -15.73 7.67
N TYR A 136 -12.98 -15.15 6.48
CA TYR A 136 -11.91 -14.49 5.72
C TYR A 136 -11.57 -13.14 6.34
N ILE A 137 -10.25 -12.89 6.50
CA ILE A 137 -9.70 -11.69 7.12
C ILE A 137 -8.67 -11.09 6.18
N VAL A 138 -8.78 -9.78 5.94
CA VAL A 138 -7.78 -8.99 5.22
C VAL A 138 -6.87 -8.31 6.22
N THR A 139 -5.57 -8.33 5.95
CA THR A 139 -4.55 -7.63 6.72
C THR A 139 -3.42 -7.15 5.80
N ASN A 140 -2.39 -6.48 6.33
CA ASN A 140 -1.21 -6.19 5.55
C ASN A 140 -0.27 -7.41 5.45
N ASN A 141 0.43 -7.51 4.32
CA ASN A 141 1.43 -8.54 4.14
C ASN A 141 2.57 -8.43 5.17
N HIS A 142 3.06 -7.22 5.47
CA HIS A 142 4.12 -7.02 6.44
C HIS A 142 3.77 -7.47 7.87
N VAL A 143 2.48 -7.53 8.23
CA VAL A 143 2.01 -8.03 9.54
C VAL A 143 2.28 -9.52 9.68
N ILE A 144 2.19 -10.29 8.60
CA ILE A 144 2.30 -11.75 8.61
C ILE A 144 3.51 -12.28 7.84
N ALA A 145 4.32 -11.39 7.26
CA ALA A 145 5.46 -11.80 6.43
C ALA A 145 6.46 -12.66 7.21
N GLY A 146 6.76 -13.83 6.66
CA GLY A 146 7.70 -14.79 7.26
C GLY A 146 7.18 -15.52 8.50
N ALA A 147 5.91 -15.32 8.91
CA ALA A 147 5.33 -16.03 10.03
C ALA A 147 5.25 -17.55 9.76
N ASP A 148 5.63 -18.34 10.75
CA ASP A 148 5.40 -19.78 10.77
C ASP A 148 4.04 -20.11 11.41
N GLU A 149 3.55 -19.23 12.30
CA GLU A 149 2.24 -19.36 12.96
C GLU A 149 1.54 -18.01 13.06
N ILE A 150 0.20 -18.02 12.84
CA ILE A 150 -0.67 -16.85 12.97
C ILE A 150 -1.75 -17.16 13.99
N SER A 151 -1.88 -16.29 14.99
CA SER A 151 -2.96 -16.32 15.96
C SER A 151 -3.83 -15.07 15.79
N VAL A 152 -5.13 -15.27 15.68
CA VAL A 152 -6.13 -14.21 15.54
C VAL A 152 -6.96 -14.15 16.79
N THR A 153 -7.06 -12.98 17.42
CA THR A 153 -7.92 -12.74 18.58
C THR A 153 -9.01 -11.74 18.19
N LEU A 154 -10.26 -12.13 18.38
CA LEU A 154 -11.43 -11.30 18.12
C LEU A 154 -11.61 -10.25 19.22
N ASN A 155 -12.46 -9.26 18.99
CA ASN A 155 -12.80 -8.23 19.98
C ASN A 155 -13.47 -8.80 21.25
N ASP A 156 -14.10 -9.97 21.18
CA ASP A 156 -14.69 -10.72 22.30
C ASP A 156 -13.70 -11.69 22.98
N ASN A 157 -12.41 -11.60 22.69
CA ASN A 157 -11.30 -12.41 23.20
C ASN A 157 -11.29 -13.90 22.74
N ARG A 158 -12.15 -14.32 21.82
CA ARG A 158 -12.01 -15.64 21.20
C ARG A 158 -10.74 -15.68 20.35
N GLN A 159 -10.00 -16.78 20.44
CA GLN A 159 -8.76 -16.97 19.72
C GLN A 159 -8.89 -18.08 18.68
N PHE A 160 -8.31 -17.85 17.52
CA PHE A 160 -8.31 -18.76 16.38
C PHE A 160 -6.92 -18.87 15.78
N LYS A 161 -6.63 -20.03 15.19
CA LYS A 161 -5.44 -20.19 14.35
C LYS A 161 -5.77 -19.66 12.95
N GLY A 162 -4.92 -18.75 12.45
CA GLY A 162 -5.05 -18.20 11.10
C GLY A 162 -4.29 -19.03 10.07
N ARG A 163 -4.91 -19.29 8.92
CA ARG A 163 -4.29 -19.92 7.76
C ARG A 163 -4.12 -18.88 6.66
N ILE A 164 -2.92 -18.75 6.09
CA ILE A 164 -2.65 -17.85 4.96
C ILE A 164 -3.29 -18.44 3.70
N ILE A 165 -4.17 -17.67 3.05
CA ILE A 165 -4.75 -17.99 1.74
C ILE A 165 -3.83 -17.48 0.63
N GLY A 166 -3.28 -16.29 0.80
CA GLY A 166 -2.32 -15.71 -0.11
C GLY A 166 -1.87 -14.33 0.35
N THR A 167 -0.77 -13.88 -0.23
CA THR A 167 -0.14 -12.58 0.08
C THR A 167 0.21 -11.82 -1.18
N ASP A 168 0.29 -10.51 -1.05
CA ASP A 168 0.73 -9.59 -2.08
C ASP A 168 1.71 -8.58 -1.49
N GLU A 169 2.99 -8.72 -1.81
CA GLU A 169 4.04 -7.84 -1.31
C GLU A 169 4.04 -6.45 -1.99
N GLU A 170 3.59 -6.35 -3.25
CA GLU A 170 3.64 -5.08 -3.99
C GLU A 170 2.55 -4.09 -3.55
N ILE A 171 1.39 -4.60 -3.10
CA ILE A 171 0.28 -3.80 -2.56
C ILE A 171 0.29 -3.82 -1.03
N ASP A 172 1.08 -4.72 -0.42
CA ASP A 172 1.12 -4.96 1.03
C ASP A 172 -0.22 -5.44 1.61
N LEU A 173 -0.88 -6.40 0.94
CA LEU A 173 -2.09 -7.06 1.40
C LEU A 173 -1.89 -8.56 1.60
N ALA A 174 -2.65 -9.11 2.53
CA ALA A 174 -2.74 -10.54 2.77
C ALA A 174 -4.18 -10.96 3.08
N LEU A 175 -4.53 -12.16 2.65
CA LEU A 175 -5.79 -12.82 2.97
C LEU A 175 -5.50 -14.02 3.87
N ILE A 176 -6.13 -14.07 5.04
CA ILE A 176 -6.06 -15.20 5.97
C ILE A 176 -7.46 -15.74 6.23
N LYS A 177 -7.54 -16.99 6.68
CA LYS A 177 -8.79 -17.67 7.02
C LYS A 177 -8.70 -18.22 8.44
N ILE A 178 -9.77 -18.03 9.20
CA ILE A 178 -10.01 -18.70 10.47
C ILE A 178 -11.21 -19.63 10.33
N GLU A 179 -11.21 -20.76 11.05
CA GLU A 179 -12.28 -21.74 10.97
C GLU A 179 -13.41 -21.37 11.94
N GLY A 180 -14.64 -21.46 11.45
CA GLY A 180 -15.86 -21.12 12.16
C GLY A 180 -16.88 -20.42 11.26
N ASP A 181 -18.03 -20.09 11.81
CA ASP A 181 -19.16 -19.48 11.12
C ASP A 181 -19.70 -18.30 11.92
N ASP A 182 -20.46 -17.45 11.23
CA ASP A 182 -21.19 -16.30 11.77
C ASP A 182 -20.30 -15.26 12.49
N PHE A 183 -19.11 -15.02 11.92
CA PHE A 183 -18.23 -13.96 12.38
C PHE A 183 -18.82 -12.57 12.08
N PRO A 184 -18.58 -11.57 12.96
CA PRO A 184 -18.97 -10.20 12.69
C PRO A 184 -18.21 -9.66 11.48
N THR A 185 -18.92 -8.99 10.58
CA THR A 185 -18.34 -8.43 9.36
C THR A 185 -18.66 -6.95 9.22
N ILE A 186 -17.85 -6.23 8.44
CA ILE A 186 -18.05 -4.83 8.13
C ILE A 186 -18.54 -4.69 6.68
N PRO A 187 -19.53 -3.81 6.39
CA PRO A 187 -19.91 -3.50 5.01
C PRO A 187 -18.75 -2.90 4.24
N VAL A 188 -18.54 -3.34 3.00
CA VAL A 188 -17.43 -2.85 2.16
C VAL A 188 -17.94 -1.74 1.24
N GLY A 189 -17.56 -0.52 1.54
CA GLY A 189 -17.90 0.70 0.80
C GLY A 189 -17.11 0.88 -0.50
N ASP A 190 -17.35 2.02 -1.16
CA ASP A 190 -16.69 2.42 -2.40
C ASP A 190 -15.67 3.54 -2.15
N SER A 191 -14.39 3.17 -2.15
CA SER A 191 -13.30 4.14 -1.99
C SER A 191 -13.11 5.09 -3.18
N ASP A 192 -13.63 4.74 -4.37
CA ASP A 192 -13.53 5.61 -5.54
C ASP A 192 -14.48 6.82 -5.40
N ALA A 193 -15.62 6.65 -4.73
CA ALA A 193 -16.60 7.69 -4.47
C ALA A 193 -16.19 8.70 -3.39
N LEU A 194 -15.18 8.39 -2.55
CA LEU A 194 -14.71 9.27 -1.49
C LEU A 194 -14.26 10.64 -2.00
N LYS A 195 -14.50 11.66 -1.19
CA LYS A 195 -14.05 13.04 -1.44
C LYS A 195 -13.08 13.48 -0.34
N VAL A 196 -12.12 14.31 -0.73
CA VAL A 196 -11.23 14.99 0.23
C VAL A 196 -12.10 15.84 1.17
N GLY A 197 -11.81 15.74 2.47
CA GLY A 197 -12.58 16.40 3.53
C GLY A 197 -13.67 15.54 4.17
N GLU A 198 -14.00 14.36 3.64
CA GLU A 198 -14.93 13.43 4.29
C GLU A 198 -14.34 12.84 5.57
N TRP A 199 -15.16 12.72 6.61
CA TRP A 199 -14.78 12.10 7.88
C TRP A 199 -14.51 10.62 7.73
N VAL A 200 -13.45 10.16 8.40
CA VAL A 200 -13.06 8.75 8.45
C VAL A 200 -12.61 8.35 9.85
N LEU A 201 -12.74 7.07 10.16
CA LEU A 201 -12.22 6.46 11.38
C LEU A 201 -11.18 5.39 11.01
N ALA A 202 -10.02 5.45 11.63
CA ALA A 202 -9.04 4.38 11.59
C ALA A 202 -9.24 3.48 12.83
N VAL A 203 -9.56 2.21 12.58
CA VAL A 203 -9.87 1.21 13.61
C VAL A 203 -8.79 0.14 13.59
N GLY A 204 -8.26 -0.17 14.76
CA GLY A 204 -7.28 -1.24 14.96
C GLY A 204 -7.50 -1.95 16.29
N ASN A 205 -6.83 -3.08 16.48
CA ASN A 205 -6.83 -3.82 17.76
C ASN A 205 -5.37 -4.08 18.20
N PRO A 206 -4.66 -3.00 18.64
CA PRO A 206 -3.28 -3.12 19.06
C PRO A 206 -3.16 -3.88 20.39
N PHE A 207 -2.13 -4.73 20.50
CA PHE A 207 -1.71 -5.36 21.76
C PHE A 207 -2.74 -6.24 22.46
N ASN A 208 -3.79 -6.71 21.77
CA ASN A 208 -4.85 -7.54 22.36
C ASN A 208 -5.52 -6.91 23.61
N LEU A 209 -5.63 -5.60 23.64
CA LEU A 209 -6.31 -4.88 24.72
C LEU A 209 -7.79 -4.67 24.36
N THR A 210 -8.09 -3.54 23.79
CA THR A 210 -9.42 -3.20 23.26
C THR A 210 -9.22 -2.52 21.92
N SER A 211 -10.21 -2.61 21.03
CA SER A 211 -10.14 -1.90 19.75
C SER A 211 -9.92 -0.41 19.97
N THR A 212 -8.99 0.15 19.23
CA THR A 212 -8.67 1.58 19.26
C THR A 212 -9.26 2.23 18.02
N VAL A 213 -9.94 3.35 18.20
CA VAL A 213 -10.54 4.14 17.13
C VAL A 213 -9.96 5.54 17.16
N THR A 214 -9.50 6.02 16.01
CA THR A 214 -9.06 7.41 15.81
C THR A 214 -9.82 8.04 14.67
N ALA A 215 -10.13 9.33 14.76
CA ALA A 215 -10.90 10.07 13.76
C ALA A 215 -10.04 11.08 13.03
N GLY A 216 -10.37 11.32 11.79
CA GLY A 216 -9.76 12.31 10.92
C GLY A 216 -10.57 12.49 9.64
N ILE A 217 -9.95 13.00 8.60
CA ILE A 217 -10.58 13.21 7.29
C ILE A 217 -9.77 12.54 6.18
N VAL A 218 -10.37 12.39 5.03
CA VAL A 218 -9.65 12.09 3.78
C VAL A 218 -8.83 13.32 3.41
N SER A 219 -7.51 13.29 3.59
CA SER A 219 -6.61 14.40 3.29
C SER A 219 -6.21 14.46 1.81
N ALA A 220 -6.06 13.28 1.17
CA ALA A 220 -5.77 13.16 -0.26
C ALA A 220 -6.13 11.76 -0.78
N LYS A 221 -6.15 11.61 -2.11
CA LYS A 221 -6.34 10.31 -2.80
C LYS A 221 -5.18 10.07 -3.77
N ALA A 222 -4.99 8.81 -4.15
CA ALA A 222 -3.96 8.39 -5.10
C ALA A 222 -2.54 8.89 -4.73
N ARG A 223 -2.17 8.78 -3.43
CA ARG A 223 -0.83 9.16 -2.96
C ARG A 223 0.18 8.03 -3.20
N SER A 224 1.32 8.40 -3.79
CA SER A 224 2.52 7.56 -3.81
C SER A 224 3.53 8.09 -2.80
N LEU A 225 4.23 7.19 -2.13
CA LEU A 225 5.29 7.49 -1.16
C LEU A 225 6.69 7.33 -1.77
N GLY A 226 6.78 6.79 -2.99
CA GLY A 226 8.04 6.52 -3.67
C GLY A 226 8.88 5.42 -2.99
N MET A 227 8.27 4.59 -2.14
CA MET A 227 8.99 3.53 -1.42
C MET A 227 9.55 2.48 -2.37
N GLY A 228 8.83 2.18 -3.45
CA GLY A 228 9.28 1.25 -4.49
C GLY A 228 10.56 1.73 -5.18
N GLN A 229 10.70 3.01 -5.43
CA GLN A 229 11.90 3.59 -6.03
C GLN A 229 13.11 3.52 -5.09
N GLN A 230 12.90 3.72 -3.78
CA GLN A 230 13.97 3.68 -2.78
C GLN A 230 14.47 2.26 -2.51
N THR A 231 13.59 1.26 -2.57
CA THR A 231 13.92 -0.14 -2.28
C THR A 231 14.29 -0.96 -3.52
N GLY A 232 14.12 -0.40 -4.73
CA GLY A 232 14.28 -1.11 -6.00
C GLY A 232 13.21 -2.19 -6.23
N LYS A 233 12.19 -2.28 -5.34
CA LYS A 233 11.05 -3.17 -5.50
C LYS A 233 9.92 -2.47 -6.22
N GLN A 234 9.21 -3.19 -7.08
CA GLN A 234 7.97 -2.67 -7.65
C GLN A 234 6.92 -2.63 -6.53
N SER A 235 6.38 -1.46 -6.23
CA SER A 235 5.22 -1.31 -5.36
C SER A 235 4.13 -0.54 -6.10
N ILE A 236 2.88 -0.96 -5.90
CA ILE A 236 1.71 -0.25 -6.42
C ILE A 236 1.25 0.69 -5.32
N GLU A 237 1.55 1.96 -5.48
CA GLU A 237 1.32 2.98 -4.48
C GLU A 237 0.19 3.90 -4.93
N SER A 238 -1.02 3.62 -4.48
CA SER A 238 -2.18 4.50 -4.62
C SER A 238 -2.97 4.48 -3.33
N TYR A 239 -2.54 5.29 -2.36
CA TYR A 239 -3.10 5.31 -1.02
C TYR A 239 -4.16 6.40 -0.84
N ILE A 240 -5.14 6.13 0.04
CA ILE A 240 -5.92 7.16 0.71
C ILE A 240 -5.04 7.74 1.81
N GLN A 241 -4.81 9.05 1.79
CA GLN A 241 -4.14 9.77 2.87
C GLN A 241 -5.18 10.29 3.86
N THR A 242 -4.90 10.15 5.16
CA THR A 242 -5.73 10.66 6.26
C THR A 242 -4.87 11.23 7.38
N ASP A 243 -5.41 12.15 8.14
CA ASP A 243 -4.85 12.65 9.40
C ASP A 243 -5.37 11.90 10.63
N ALA A 244 -6.31 10.95 10.45
CA ALA A 244 -6.66 9.98 11.49
C ALA A 244 -5.37 9.27 11.96
N ALA A 245 -5.19 9.18 13.28
CA ALA A 245 -3.94 8.67 13.83
C ALA A 245 -3.76 7.17 13.54
N ILE A 246 -2.86 6.84 12.62
CA ILE A 246 -2.40 5.48 12.38
C ILE A 246 -1.07 5.29 13.11
N ASN A 247 -0.98 4.28 13.97
CA ASN A 247 0.21 3.95 14.75
C ASN A 247 0.50 2.45 14.64
N GLN A 248 1.66 2.03 15.15
CA GLN A 248 2.02 0.62 15.22
C GLN A 248 0.91 -0.18 15.95
N GLY A 249 0.40 -1.22 15.30
CA GLY A 249 -0.72 -2.04 15.76
C GLY A 249 -2.05 -1.77 15.02
N ASN A 250 -2.27 -0.57 14.44
CA ASN A 250 -3.44 -0.32 13.58
C ASN A 250 -3.25 -0.83 12.15
N SER A 251 -2.00 -1.14 11.74
CA SER A 251 -1.70 -1.71 10.42
C SER A 251 -2.49 -2.99 10.18
N GLY A 252 -3.12 -3.11 9.02
CA GLY A 252 -4.04 -4.19 8.66
C GLY A 252 -5.48 -4.00 9.16
N GLY A 253 -5.74 -3.00 10.02
CA GLY A 253 -7.07 -2.63 10.49
C GLY A 253 -7.88 -1.84 9.47
N ALA A 254 -9.09 -1.44 9.85
CA ALA A 254 -10.04 -0.79 8.98
C ALA A 254 -9.84 0.74 8.93
N LEU A 255 -9.96 1.33 7.74
CA LEU A 255 -10.36 2.71 7.56
C LEU A 255 -11.82 2.70 7.13
N VAL A 256 -12.71 3.38 7.88
CA VAL A 256 -14.15 3.42 7.61
C VAL A 256 -14.65 4.83 7.42
N ASN A 257 -15.73 5.00 6.66
CA ASN A 257 -16.43 6.27 6.51
C ASN A 257 -17.36 6.55 7.69
N ALA A 258 -18.05 7.70 7.70
CA ALA A 258 -18.98 8.07 8.75
C ALA A 258 -20.22 7.15 8.84
N GLN A 259 -20.50 6.33 7.83
CA GLN A 259 -21.56 5.31 7.81
C GLN A 259 -21.08 3.96 8.40
N GLY A 260 -19.80 3.83 8.75
CA GLY A 260 -19.21 2.57 9.24
C GLY A 260 -18.88 1.59 8.11
N GLU A 261 -18.81 2.03 6.86
CA GLU A 261 -18.42 1.18 5.74
C GLU A 261 -16.90 1.18 5.57
N LEU A 262 -16.33 0.01 5.32
CA LEU A 262 -14.89 -0.14 5.04
C LEU A 262 -14.53 0.54 3.72
N ILE A 263 -13.63 1.51 3.77
CA ILE A 263 -13.14 2.24 2.59
C ILE A 263 -11.65 2.04 2.33
N GLY A 264 -10.92 1.47 3.28
CA GLY A 264 -9.51 1.13 3.12
C GLY A 264 -8.98 0.22 4.22
N ILE A 265 -7.78 -0.31 3.99
CA ILE A 265 -6.99 -1.06 4.97
C ILE A 265 -5.83 -0.19 5.41
N ASN A 266 -5.75 0.12 6.71
CA ASN A 266 -4.66 0.93 7.28
C ASN A 266 -3.33 0.25 7.00
N ALA A 267 -2.37 0.94 6.38
CA ALA A 267 -1.15 0.31 5.90
C ALA A 267 0.11 0.85 6.59
N ALA A 268 0.34 2.15 6.52
CA ALA A 268 1.63 2.71 6.89
C ALA A 268 1.51 4.10 7.51
N LEU A 269 2.56 4.47 8.24
CA LEU A 269 2.89 5.82 8.63
C LEU A 269 4.06 6.29 7.78
N PHE A 270 3.95 7.45 7.18
CA PHE A 270 5.13 8.19 6.76
C PHE A 270 5.60 9.06 7.92
N SER A 271 6.54 8.55 8.71
CA SER A 271 7.06 9.28 9.87
C SER A 271 8.56 9.03 10.02
N PRO A 272 9.38 10.08 9.97
CA PRO A 272 10.81 9.98 10.28
C PRO A 272 11.10 9.54 11.72
N THR A 273 10.14 9.71 12.63
CA THR A 273 10.26 9.42 14.07
C THR A 273 9.53 8.15 14.50
N GLY A 274 8.77 7.50 13.60
CA GLY A 274 7.91 6.36 13.93
C GLY A 274 6.59 6.71 14.65
N SER A 275 6.33 8.00 14.92
CA SER A 275 5.09 8.48 15.52
C SER A 275 4.21 9.17 14.49
N ASN A 276 2.89 9.18 14.70
CA ASN A 276 1.96 9.85 13.80
C ASN A 276 2.27 11.37 13.74
N THR A 277 2.47 11.87 12.52
CA THR A 277 2.71 13.29 12.21
C THR A 277 1.57 13.90 11.38
N GLY A 278 0.38 13.27 11.37
CA GLY A 278 -0.76 13.68 10.53
C GLY A 278 -0.74 13.09 9.12
N TYR A 279 0.12 12.10 8.85
CA TYR A 279 0.25 11.42 7.57
C TYR A 279 0.02 9.92 7.74
N GLY A 280 -1.24 9.52 7.77
CA GLY A 280 -1.68 8.13 7.73
C GLY A 280 -2.04 7.72 6.30
N PHE A 281 -1.83 6.45 5.96
CA PHE A 281 -2.10 5.91 4.62
C PHE A 281 -2.88 4.61 4.71
N ALA A 282 -3.87 4.46 3.83
CA ALA A 282 -4.68 3.24 3.73
C ALA A 282 -4.80 2.77 2.28
N ILE A 283 -4.80 1.47 2.08
CA ILE A 283 -5.01 0.83 0.78
C ILE A 283 -6.50 0.89 0.44
N PRO A 284 -6.92 1.47 -0.69
CA PRO A 284 -8.32 1.64 -1.05
C PRO A 284 -9.07 0.31 -1.20
N THR A 285 -10.35 0.27 -0.82
CA THR A 285 -11.20 -0.93 -1.02
C THR A 285 -11.37 -1.30 -2.49
N SER A 286 -11.29 -0.35 -3.42
CA SER A 286 -11.35 -0.63 -4.86
C SER A 286 -10.20 -1.53 -5.33
N ILE A 287 -8.99 -1.39 -4.75
CA ILE A 287 -7.84 -2.27 -4.98
C ILE A 287 -7.99 -3.56 -4.15
N MET A 288 -8.34 -3.44 -2.87
CA MET A 288 -8.50 -4.57 -1.96
C MET A 288 -9.49 -5.61 -2.50
N LYS A 289 -10.66 -5.20 -2.99
CA LYS A 289 -11.70 -6.11 -3.54
C LYS A 289 -11.13 -7.05 -4.61
N LYS A 290 -10.35 -6.51 -5.54
CA LYS A 290 -9.75 -7.31 -6.61
C LYS A 290 -8.66 -8.23 -6.08
N VAL A 291 -7.78 -7.73 -5.21
CA VAL A 291 -6.71 -8.53 -4.59
C VAL A 291 -7.30 -9.71 -3.82
N VAL A 292 -8.31 -9.47 -2.97
CA VAL A 292 -8.98 -10.51 -2.19
C VAL A 292 -9.64 -11.56 -3.10
N ALA A 293 -10.36 -11.11 -4.15
CA ALA A 293 -10.98 -12.01 -5.10
C ALA A 293 -9.95 -12.90 -5.82
N ASP A 294 -8.82 -12.31 -6.22
CA ASP A 294 -7.73 -13.05 -6.87
C ASP A 294 -7.07 -14.05 -5.91
N LEU A 295 -6.72 -13.62 -4.70
CA LEU A 295 -6.12 -14.49 -3.68
C LEU A 295 -7.04 -15.65 -3.34
N LYS A 296 -8.35 -15.39 -3.18
CA LYS A 296 -9.35 -16.45 -2.88
C LYS A 296 -9.51 -17.42 -4.06
N GLN A 297 -9.53 -16.93 -5.29
CA GLN A 297 -9.83 -17.74 -6.46
C GLN A 297 -8.60 -18.42 -7.07
N PHE A 298 -7.44 -17.74 -7.03
CA PHE A 298 -6.24 -18.16 -7.76
C PHE A 298 -5.04 -18.37 -6.83
N GLY A 299 -5.14 -18.05 -5.54
CA GLY A 299 -4.01 -18.07 -4.59
C GLY A 299 -2.91 -17.05 -4.88
N THR A 300 -3.06 -16.24 -5.93
CA THR A 300 -2.12 -15.19 -6.33
C THR A 300 -2.83 -14.06 -7.05
N VAL A 301 -2.31 -12.83 -6.90
CA VAL A 301 -2.89 -11.65 -7.55
C VAL A 301 -2.57 -11.65 -9.04
N GLN A 302 -3.59 -11.44 -9.85
CA GLN A 302 -3.47 -11.33 -11.30
C GLN A 302 -3.05 -9.91 -11.67
N ARG A 303 -1.82 -9.75 -12.14
CA ARG A 303 -1.29 -8.43 -12.50
C ARG A 303 -1.25 -8.22 -13.99
N VAL A 304 -1.49 -6.98 -14.38
CA VAL A 304 -1.36 -6.51 -15.74
C VAL A 304 -0.35 -5.38 -15.82
N LYS A 305 0.31 -5.28 -16.97
CA LYS A 305 1.23 -4.19 -17.27
C LYS A 305 0.89 -3.59 -18.64
N LEU A 306 0.89 -2.26 -18.73
CA LEU A 306 0.77 -1.60 -20.02
C LEU A 306 2.03 -1.82 -20.87
N GLY A 307 3.20 -1.84 -20.21
CA GLY A 307 4.50 -2.09 -20.85
C GLY A 307 5.03 -0.88 -21.60
N VAL A 308 4.94 0.27 -20.97
CA VAL A 308 5.50 1.54 -21.44
C VAL A 308 6.48 2.11 -20.42
N SER A 309 7.57 2.71 -20.90
CA SER A 309 8.40 3.60 -20.10
C SER A 309 7.86 5.02 -20.27
N VAL A 310 7.57 5.71 -19.17
CA VAL A 310 6.92 7.01 -19.21
C VAL A 310 7.67 8.06 -18.40
N THR A 311 7.50 9.33 -18.79
CA THR A 311 7.88 10.50 -17.99
C THR A 311 6.61 11.24 -17.60
N ALA A 312 6.35 11.39 -16.30
CA ALA A 312 5.25 12.23 -15.82
C ALA A 312 5.55 13.70 -16.15
N LEU A 313 4.59 14.39 -16.78
CA LEU A 313 4.75 15.79 -17.18
C LEU A 313 4.41 16.79 -16.08
N THR A 314 3.80 16.35 -14.98
CA THR A 314 3.65 17.14 -13.74
C THR A 314 5.02 17.52 -13.19
N GLU A 315 5.17 18.75 -12.70
CA GLU A 315 6.39 19.20 -12.04
C GLU A 315 6.49 18.60 -10.64
N GLU A 316 7.69 18.11 -10.30
CA GLU A 316 7.99 17.54 -8.98
C GLU A 316 9.15 18.31 -8.32
N PRO A 317 9.14 18.39 -6.97
CA PRO A 317 10.29 18.93 -6.25
C PRO A 317 11.55 18.12 -6.60
N GLY A 318 12.57 18.79 -7.17
CA GLY A 318 13.80 18.13 -7.60
C GLY A 318 14.01 18.06 -9.12
N ASP A 319 12.99 18.25 -9.93
CA ASP A 319 13.12 18.27 -11.40
C ASP A 319 14.17 19.28 -11.91
N THR A 320 14.37 20.37 -11.15
CA THR A 320 15.40 21.39 -11.44
C THR A 320 16.83 20.91 -11.13
N GLN A 321 16.98 19.85 -10.34
CA GLN A 321 18.27 19.27 -9.92
C GLN A 321 18.69 18.10 -10.81
N VAL A 322 17.73 17.48 -11.53
CA VAL A 322 17.98 16.37 -12.44
C VAL A 322 18.19 16.90 -13.85
N ALA A 323 19.26 16.47 -14.49
CA ALA A 323 19.54 16.78 -15.89
C ALA A 323 19.76 15.50 -16.70
N ASP A 324 19.47 15.58 -18.01
CA ASP A 324 19.79 14.52 -18.95
C ASP A 324 21.29 14.44 -19.25
N LYS A 325 21.69 13.49 -20.10
CA LYS A 325 23.09 13.32 -20.53
C LYS A 325 23.65 14.54 -21.28
N ALA A 326 22.80 15.41 -21.81
CA ALA A 326 23.16 16.65 -22.48
C ALA A 326 23.19 17.86 -21.54
N GLY A 327 22.90 17.66 -20.23
CA GLY A 327 22.88 18.72 -19.23
C GLY A 327 21.59 19.55 -19.21
N LYS A 328 20.53 19.14 -19.94
CA LYS A 328 19.25 19.82 -19.96
C LYS A 328 18.43 19.40 -18.75
N LYS A 329 17.91 20.35 -17.99
CA LYS A 329 17.12 20.10 -16.78
C LYS A 329 15.81 19.38 -17.11
N LEU A 330 15.40 18.45 -16.25
CA LEU A 330 14.16 17.70 -16.42
C LEU A 330 12.92 18.62 -16.41
N SER A 331 12.93 19.70 -15.62
CA SER A 331 11.88 20.74 -15.66
C SER A 331 11.71 21.37 -17.03
N ASP A 332 12.80 21.68 -17.73
CA ASP A 332 12.76 22.29 -19.05
C ASP A 332 12.26 21.28 -20.10
N ILE A 333 12.70 20.02 -20.00
CA ILE A 333 12.25 18.92 -20.87
C ILE A 333 10.74 18.72 -20.71
N LYS A 334 10.22 18.67 -19.47
CA LYS A 334 8.79 18.55 -19.19
C LYS A 334 7.99 19.74 -19.73
N LYS A 335 8.51 20.96 -19.55
CA LYS A 335 7.88 22.18 -20.07
C LYS A 335 7.74 22.15 -21.58
N GLU A 336 8.81 21.87 -22.30
CA GLU A 336 8.78 21.77 -23.77
C GLU A 336 7.84 20.67 -24.27
N ALA A 337 7.79 19.51 -23.57
CA ALA A 337 6.88 18.44 -23.90
C ALA A 337 5.41 18.88 -23.73
N ARG A 338 5.07 19.58 -22.63
CA ARG A 338 3.72 20.12 -22.43
C ARG A 338 3.31 21.09 -23.56
N GLU A 339 4.20 21.99 -23.94
CA GLU A 339 3.97 22.93 -25.04
C GLU A 339 3.84 22.21 -26.40
N LYS A 340 4.72 21.24 -26.66
CA LYS A 340 4.73 20.44 -27.89
C LYS A 340 3.41 19.67 -28.07
N TYR A 341 2.95 19.00 -27.02
CA TYR A 341 1.76 18.13 -27.10
C TYR A 341 0.46 18.84 -26.74
N GLY A 342 0.52 20.08 -26.22
CA GLY A 342 -0.66 20.88 -25.84
C GLY A 342 -1.38 20.33 -24.62
N VAL A 343 -0.64 19.81 -23.64
CA VAL A 343 -1.15 19.24 -22.38
C VAL A 343 -0.60 20.00 -21.19
N ILE A 344 -1.31 19.94 -20.05
CA ILE A 344 -0.85 20.50 -18.78
C ILE A 344 -0.06 19.44 -18.01
N ASP A 345 -0.51 18.18 -18.08
CA ASP A 345 0.06 17.03 -17.38
C ASP A 345 -0.18 15.74 -18.19
N GLY A 346 0.10 14.58 -17.59
CA GLY A 346 -0.03 13.27 -18.21
C GLY A 346 1.28 12.49 -18.23
N LEU A 347 1.25 11.30 -18.81
CA LEU A 347 2.40 10.39 -18.88
C LEU A 347 2.91 10.31 -20.33
N TRP A 348 4.04 10.92 -20.57
CA TRP A 348 4.70 10.92 -21.87
C TRP A 348 5.39 9.57 -22.12
N VAL A 349 4.98 8.86 -23.16
CA VAL A 349 5.51 7.54 -23.56
C VAL A 349 6.89 7.72 -24.20
N ARG A 350 7.92 7.17 -23.56
CA ARG A 350 9.32 7.23 -24.02
C ARG A 350 9.74 5.98 -24.75
N GLU A 351 9.20 4.83 -24.32
CA GLU A 351 9.55 3.53 -24.88
C GLU A 351 8.37 2.58 -24.73
N ILE A 352 8.24 1.62 -25.64
CA ILE A 352 7.25 0.55 -25.59
C ILE A 352 8.00 -0.78 -25.54
N VAL A 353 7.70 -1.58 -24.50
CA VAL A 353 8.30 -2.90 -24.32
C VAL A 353 7.70 -3.87 -25.33
N GLU A 354 8.52 -4.57 -26.09
CA GLU A 354 8.08 -5.56 -27.06
C GLU A 354 7.29 -6.70 -26.39
N GLY A 355 6.22 -7.17 -27.04
CA GLY A 355 5.36 -8.21 -26.50
C GLY A 355 4.36 -7.74 -25.44
N SER A 356 4.47 -6.50 -24.95
CA SER A 356 3.59 -5.92 -23.93
C SER A 356 2.17 -5.64 -24.41
N SER A 357 1.30 -5.16 -23.52
CA SER A 357 -0.05 -4.70 -23.88
C SER A 357 -0.02 -3.54 -24.87
N ALA A 358 0.85 -2.56 -24.64
CA ALA A 358 0.99 -1.38 -25.50
C ALA A 358 1.52 -1.76 -26.89
N SER A 359 2.49 -2.68 -26.99
CA SER A 359 3.05 -3.11 -28.28
C SER A 359 2.03 -3.81 -29.19
N GLY A 360 0.97 -4.37 -28.60
CA GLY A 360 -0.15 -4.98 -29.34
C GLY A 360 -1.27 -3.99 -29.70
N SER A 361 -1.10 -2.70 -29.45
CA SER A 361 -2.10 -1.65 -29.64
C SER A 361 -1.61 -0.55 -30.58
N ASP A 362 -2.42 0.52 -30.77
CA ASP A 362 -2.00 1.72 -31.54
C ASP A 362 -1.29 2.78 -30.64
N ILE A 363 -0.89 2.45 -29.42
CA ILE A 363 -0.05 3.34 -28.59
C ILE A 363 1.33 3.48 -29.25
N LYS A 364 1.86 4.70 -29.29
CA LYS A 364 3.15 5.01 -29.93
C LYS A 364 4.07 5.75 -28.96
N VAL A 365 5.37 5.67 -29.22
CA VAL A 365 6.33 6.57 -28.61
C VAL A 365 5.93 8.00 -28.97
N ASP A 366 6.12 8.91 -28.04
CA ASP A 366 5.70 10.32 -28.11
C ASP A 366 4.20 10.57 -27.87
N ASP A 367 3.38 9.57 -27.64
CA ASP A 367 2.03 9.79 -27.09
C ASP A 367 2.12 10.30 -25.64
N VAL A 368 1.16 11.12 -25.22
CA VAL A 368 0.95 11.45 -23.81
C VAL A 368 -0.34 10.81 -23.33
N ILE A 369 -0.25 9.85 -22.43
CA ILE A 369 -1.42 9.21 -21.80
C ILE A 369 -2.04 10.20 -20.83
N ILE A 370 -3.30 10.58 -21.07
CA ILE A 370 -4.06 11.57 -20.31
C ILE A 370 -5.31 10.96 -19.62
N GLY A 371 -5.62 9.70 -19.91
CA GLY A 371 -6.75 9.01 -19.28
C GLY A 371 -6.78 7.52 -19.60
N MET A 372 -7.52 6.76 -18.76
CA MET A 372 -7.83 5.36 -18.98
C MET A 372 -9.19 5.04 -18.37
N ASP A 373 -10.06 4.36 -19.12
CA ASP A 373 -11.43 3.96 -18.71
C ASP A 373 -12.26 5.13 -18.11
N GLY A 374 -12.17 6.30 -18.75
CA GLY A 374 -12.89 7.50 -18.33
C GLY A 374 -12.29 8.25 -17.13
N LYS A 375 -11.25 7.72 -16.49
CA LYS A 375 -10.51 8.41 -15.42
C LYS A 375 -9.33 9.19 -16.00
N ALA A 376 -9.13 10.43 -15.53
CA ALA A 376 -7.96 11.22 -15.90
C ALA A 376 -6.68 10.62 -15.31
N ILE A 377 -5.57 10.73 -16.04
CA ILE A 377 -4.24 10.32 -15.61
C ILE A 377 -3.33 11.54 -15.62
N HIS A 378 -2.90 11.96 -14.43
CA HIS A 378 -2.01 13.09 -14.21
C HIS A 378 -0.59 12.65 -13.83
N LYS A 379 -0.48 11.49 -13.18
CA LYS A 379 0.77 10.93 -12.63
C LYS A 379 0.79 9.40 -12.72
N PHE A 380 1.95 8.81 -12.50
CA PHE A 380 2.14 7.36 -12.63
C PHE A 380 1.27 6.54 -11.65
N ALA A 381 1.04 7.06 -10.43
CA ALA A 381 0.18 6.40 -9.45
C ALA A 381 -1.28 6.24 -9.94
N ASP A 382 -1.80 7.19 -10.72
CA ASP A 382 -3.15 7.09 -11.29
C ASP A 382 -3.26 5.91 -12.28
N LEU A 383 -2.23 5.75 -13.14
CA LEU A 383 -2.13 4.61 -14.05
C LEU A 383 -2.03 3.28 -13.29
N GLN A 384 -1.17 3.22 -12.26
CA GLN A 384 -1.01 2.03 -11.43
C GLN A 384 -2.32 1.64 -10.73
N GLU A 385 -3.06 2.62 -10.19
CA GLU A 385 -4.35 2.36 -9.55
C GLU A 385 -5.37 1.73 -10.50
N ILE A 386 -5.46 2.24 -11.73
CA ILE A 386 -6.38 1.70 -12.73
C ILE A 386 -5.95 0.28 -13.10
N LEU A 387 -4.67 0.07 -13.43
CA LEU A 387 -4.15 -1.25 -13.79
C LEU A 387 -4.29 -2.27 -12.65
N ALA A 388 -4.17 -1.85 -11.39
CA ALA A 388 -4.33 -2.73 -10.23
C ALA A 388 -5.73 -3.33 -10.10
N LYS A 389 -6.74 -2.76 -10.75
CA LYS A 389 -8.14 -3.24 -10.77
C LYS A 389 -8.44 -4.22 -11.89
N HIS A 390 -7.52 -4.40 -12.85
CA HIS A 390 -7.70 -5.22 -14.03
C HIS A 390 -6.98 -6.57 -13.96
N ARG A 391 -7.42 -7.49 -14.83
CA ARG A 391 -6.82 -8.82 -15.01
C ARG A 391 -6.28 -9.01 -16.44
N PRO A 392 -5.36 -9.95 -16.64
CA PRO A 392 -4.91 -10.32 -17.99
C PRO A 392 -6.10 -10.73 -18.87
N GLY A 393 -6.18 -10.14 -20.07
CA GLY A 393 -7.27 -10.32 -21.01
C GLY A 393 -8.34 -9.22 -20.98
N ASP A 394 -8.39 -8.38 -19.94
CA ASP A 394 -9.30 -7.23 -19.90
C ASP A 394 -8.94 -6.24 -21.00
N LYS A 395 -9.97 -5.57 -21.54
CA LYS A 395 -9.83 -4.50 -22.51
C LYS A 395 -10.08 -3.16 -21.84
N VAL A 396 -9.19 -2.22 -22.05
CA VAL A 396 -9.26 -0.87 -21.50
C VAL A 396 -9.23 0.18 -22.62
N GLN A 397 -9.83 1.34 -22.38
CA GLN A 397 -9.78 2.48 -23.28
C GLN A 397 -8.73 3.47 -22.79
N VAL A 398 -7.59 3.53 -23.47
CA VAL A 398 -6.51 4.48 -23.18
C VAL A 398 -6.71 5.74 -23.99
N LYS A 399 -6.86 6.88 -23.31
CA LYS A 399 -6.93 8.20 -23.95
C LYS A 399 -5.53 8.78 -24.02
N VAL A 400 -5.07 9.09 -25.23
CA VAL A 400 -3.76 9.71 -25.45
C VAL A 400 -3.91 11.04 -26.18
N MET A 401 -2.97 11.94 -25.94
CA MET A 401 -2.73 13.12 -26.77
C MET A 401 -1.62 12.80 -27.77
N ARG A 402 -1.94 12.87 -29.06
CA ARG A 402 -1.00 12.67 -30.19
C ARG A 402 -1.18 13.82 -31.17
N ASP A 403 -0.10 14.54 -31.50
CA ASP A 403 -0.14 15.68 -32.41
C ASP A 403 -1.22 16.73 -32.03
N LYS A 404 -1.36 17.02 -30.74
CA LYS A 404 -2.35 17.93 -30.16
C LYS A 404 -3.82 17.50 -30.40
N LYS A 405 -4.05 16.23 -30.65
CA LYS A 405 -5.40 15.65 -30.82
C LYS A 405 -5.59 14.48 -29.86
N GLU A 406 -6.73 14.47 -29.20
CA GLU A 406 -7.13 13.33 -28.37
C GLU A 406 -7.45 12.11 -29.24
N LYS A 407 -6.98 10.93 -28.80
CA LYS A 407 -7.32 9.64 -29.38
C LYS A 407 -7.66 8.66 -28.27
N ASN A 408 -8.69 7.84 -28.50
CA ASN A 408 -9.01 6.69 -27.66
C ASN A 408 -8.48 5.43 -28.35
N ILE A 409 -7.73 4.64 -27.61
CA ILE A 409 -7.07 3.42 -28.11
C ILE A 409 -7.51 2.26 -27.22
N GLU A 410 -8.15 1.24 -27.82
CA GLU A 410 -8.46 0.00 -27.11
C GLU A 410 -7.17 -0.81 -26.92
N VAL A 411 -6.91 -1.24 -25.69
CA VAL A 411 -5.74 -2.04 -25.35
C VAL A 411 -6.19 -3.30 -24.61
N THR A 412 -5.77 -4.47 -25.08
CA THR A 412 -5.94 -5.72 -24.35
C THR A 412 -4.77 -5.89 -23.39
N LEU A 413 -5.08 -5.94 -22.09
CA LEU A 413 -4.09 -6.02 -21.04
C LEU A 413 -3.47 -7.40 -20.94
N LYS A 414 -2.16 -7.46 -20.75
CA LYS A 414 -1.35 -8.67 -20.63
C LYS A 414 -0.65 -8.70 -19.28
N ASN A 415 -0.35 -9.89 -18.80
CA ASN A 415 0.48 -10.10 -17.61
C ASN A 415 1.97 -9.77 -17.89
N GLU A 416 2.80 -9.94 -16.88
CA GLU A 416 4.25 -9.69 -16.97
C GLU A 416 4.96 -10.56 -18.03
N GLN A 417 4.41 -11.76 -18.32
CA GLN A 417 4.91 -12.67 -19.34
C GLN A 417 4.43 -12.32 -20.76
N GLY A 418 3.71 -11.19 -20.93
CA GLY A 418 3.18 -10.76 -22.23
C GLY A 418 1.99 -11.59 -22.73
N THR A 419 1.30 -12.31 -21.86
CA THR A 419 0.14 -13.15 -22.19
C THR A 419 -1.13 -12.67 -21.50
N THR A 420 -2.30 -13.11 -22.03
CA THR A 420 -3.61 -12.87 -21.41
C THR A 420 -4.03 -13.99 -20.47
N LYS A 421 -3.14 -14.94 -20.17
CA LYS A 421 -3.46 -16.10 -19.33
C LYS A 421 -3.50 -15.72 -17.86
N ILE A 422 -4.49 -16.28 -17.16
CA ILE A 422 -4.60 -16.23 -15.69
C ILE A 422 -3.57 -17.20 -15.10
N VAL A 423 -2.80 -16.74 -14.12
CA VAL A 423 -1.87 -17.57 -13.34
C VAL A 423 -2.63 -18.10 -12.12
N LYS A 424 -2.65 -19.43 -11.94
CA LYS A 424 -3.21 -20.06 -10.74
C LYS A 424 -2.10 -20.65 -9.90
N ASN A 425 -2.16 -20.41 -8.60
CA ASN A 425 -1.45 -21.25 -7.65
C ASN A 425 -2.30 -22.48 -7.35
N ALA A 426 -1.70 -23.68 -7.28
CA ALA A 426 -2.45 -24.88 -6.93
C ALA A 426 -3.05 -24.73 -5.52
N ASP A 427 -4.23 -25.30 -5.39
CA ASP A 427 -5.02 -25.22 -4.16
C ASP A 427 -4.18 -25.61 -2.93
N MET A 428 -4.03 -24.67 -1.99
CA MET A 428 -3.41 -24.92 -0.69
C MET A 428 -4.15 -25.99 0.12
N ASP A 429 -5.42 -26.23 -0.19
CA ASP A 429 -6.30 -27.10 0.61
C ASP A 429 -5.97 -28.60 0.48
N ILE A 430 -5.35 -29.03 -0.62
CA ILE A 430 -5.06 -30.46 -0.84
C ILE A 430 -3.68 -30.87 -0.34
N LEU A 431 -2.64 -30.04 -0.59
CA LEU A 431 -1.26 -30.35 -0.18
C LEU A 431 -0.77 -29.52 1.00
N GLY A 432 -1.52 -28.52 1.42
CA GLY A 432 -1.09 -27.57 2.45
C GLY A 432 0.09 -26.70 2.02
N ALA A 433 0.25 -26.42 0.73
CA ALA A 433 1.33 -25.59 0.22
C ALA A 433 0.87 -24.71 -0.96
N ALA A 434 1.51 -23.56 -1.12
CA ALA A 434 1.33 -22.66 -2.25
C ALA A 434 2.49 -22.78 -3.23
N PHE A 435 2.18 -22.69 -4.52
CA PHE A 435 3.14 -22.89 -5.61
C PHE A 435 3.04 -21.75 -6.61
N ARG A 436 4.18 -21.35 -7.19
CA ARG A 436 4.23 -20.47 -8.36
C ARG A 436 5.29 -20.95 -9.34
N PRO A 437 5.16 -20.66 -10.65
CA PRO A 437 6.27 -20.83 -11.57
C PRO A 437 7.49 -20.04 -11.08
N VAL A 438 8.67 -20.64 -11.18
CA VAL A 438 9.93 -19.96 -10.76
C VAL A 438 10.09 -18.68 -11.58
N PRO A 439 10.36 -17.52 -10.94
CA PRO A 439 10.62 -16.26 -11.63
C PRO A 439 11.79 -16.36 -12.61
N ASP A 440 11.74 -15.62 -13.72
CA ASP A 440 12.76 -15.71 -14.78
C ASP A 440 14.17 -15.30 -14.32
N GLU A 441 14.26 -14.36 -13.39
CA GLU A 441 15.53 -13.97 -12.77
C GLU A 441 16.15 -15.14 -12.01
N LEU A 442 15.36 -15.85 -11.21
CA LEU A 442 15.80 -17.00 -10.45
C LEU A 442 16.10 -18.21 -11.35
N LYS A 443 15.35 -18.38 -12.46
CA LYS A 443 15.69 -19.37 -13.50
C LYS A 443 17.06 -19.11 -14.11
N LYS A 444 17.35 -17.87 -14.47
CA LYS A 444 18.66 -17.47 -15.01
C LYS A 444 19.78 -17.71 -14.00
N GLN A 445 19.57 -17.30 -12.75
CA GLN A 445 20.56 -17.47 -11.66
C GLN A 445 20.90 -18.93 -11.40
N LEU A 446 19.89 -19.82 -11.45
CA LEU A 446 20.05 -21.25 -11.16
C LEU A 446 20.24 -22.11 -12.42
N ASN A 447 20.29 -21.49 -13.61
CA ASN A 447 20.34 -22.15 -14.92
C ASN A 447 19.23 -23.20 -15.11
N LEU A 448 17.99 -22.80 -14.76
CA LEU A 448 16.79 -23.63 -14.85
C LEU A 448 15.94 -23.23 -16.06
N GLY A 449 15.44 -24.23 -16.80
CA GLY A 449 14.47 -24.00 -17.89
C GLY A 449 13.01 -23.94 -17.39
N TYR A 450 12.72 -24.51 -16.22
CA TYR A 450 11.40 -24.61 -15.61
C TYR A 450 11.48 -24.94 -14.13
N GLY A 451 10.34 -24.89 -13.43
CA GLY A 451 10.19 -25.29 -12.04
C GLY A 451 9.01 -24.60 -11.35
N LEU A 452 8.56 -25.20 -10.25
CA LEU A 452 7.55 -24.61 -9.37
C LEU A 452 8.19 -24.29 -8.01
N GLU A 453 8.17 -23.04 -7.63
CA GLU A 453 8.63 -22.61 -6.30
C GLU A 453 7.52 -22.82 -5.27
N VAL A 454 7.85 -23.41 -4.15
CA VAL A 454 6.99 -23.53 -2.97
C VAL A 454 7.05 -22.18 -2.22
N THR A 455 6.00 -21.36 -2.37
CA THR A 455 5.96 -20.01 -1.79
C THR A 455 5.46 -19.97 -0.36
N GLY A 456 4.77 -21.02 0.08
CA GLY A 456 4.28 -21.21 1.45
C GLY A 456 4.00 -22.66 1.73
N VAL A 457 4.13 -23.07 3.00
CA VAL A 457 3.75 -24.40 3.49
C VAL A 457 2.98 -24.17 4.79
N SER A 458 1.78 -24.75 4.88
CA SER A 458 0.96 -24.80 6.10
C SER A 458 0.85 -26.23 6.61
N ASN A 459 0.04 -26.48 7.62
CA ASN A 459 -0.25 -27.85 8.05
C ASN A 459 -0.94 -28.62 6.93
N GLY A 460 -0.33 -29.67 6.41
CA GLY A 460 -0.84 -30.48 5.32
C GLY A 460 0.21 -31.44 4.77
N LYS A 461 -0.14 -32.19 3.75
CA LYS A 461 0.66 -33.29 3.20
C LYS A 461 2.08 -32.90 2.78
N MET A 462 2.29 -31.65 2.32
CA MET A 462 3.64 -31.15 1.99
C MET A 462 4.50 -30.94 3.25
N ALA A 463 3.91 -30.41 4.33
CA ALA A 463 4.62 -30.25 5.61
C ALA A 463 4.96 -31.60 6.23
N GLU A 464 4.02 -32.56 6.21
CA GLU A 464 4.22 -33.94 6.67
C GLU A 464 5.34 -34.65 5.90
N GLY A 465 5.40 -34.42 4.58
CA GLY A 465 6.47 -34.90 3.71
C GLY A 465 7.80 -34.17 3.86
N GLY A 466 7.88 -33.16 4.75
CA GLY A 466 9.09 -32.40 5.03
C GLY A 466 9.46 -31.34 4.00
N VAL A 467 8.59 -31.03 3.04
CA VAL A 467 8.80 -29.98 2.05
C VAL A 467 8.75 -28.61 2.75
N ARG A 468 9.63 -27.69 2.38
CA ARG A 468 9.75 -26.36 3.01
C ARG A 468 9.55 -25.25 1.98
N LYS A 469 9.13 -24.09 2.46
CA LYS A 469 9.08 -22.84 1.68
C LYS A 469 10.42 -22.57 1.00
N GLY A 470 10.38 -22.10 -0.24
CA GLY A 470 11.56 -21.81 -1.05
C GLY A 470 12.12 -23.01 -1.81
N PHE A 471 11.57 -24.22 -1.62
CA PHE A 471 11.97 -25.38 -2.42
C PHE A 471 11.41 -25.24 -3.85
N ILE A 472 12.25 -25.52 -4.85
CA ILE A 472 11.87 -25.48 -6.26
C ILE A 472 11.65 -26.91 -6.73
N ILE A 473 10.41 -27.26 -7.01
CA ILE A 473 10.02 -28.55 -7.55
C ILE A 473 10.37 -28.58 -9.03
N LEU A 474 11.20 -29.50 -9.45
CA LEU A 474 11.57 -29.70 -10.85
C LEU A 474 10.78 -30.85 -11.48
N LYS A 475 10.59 -31.94 -10.73
CA LYS A 475 9.84 -33.11 -11.20
C LYS A 475 8.99 -33.68 -10.07
N VAL A 476 7.84 -34.22 -10.43
CA VAL A 476 6.99 -35.06 -9.57
C VAL A 476 6.67 -36.35 -10.34
N ASN A 477 6.90 -37.49 -9.73
CA ASN A 477 6.78 -38.81 -10.36
C ASN A 477 7.48 -38.88 -11.73
N ASN A 478 8.66 -38.31 -11.82
CA ASN A 478 9.50 -38.18 -13.02
C ASN A 478 8.95 -37.23 -14.12
N ILE A 479 7.79 -36.60 -13.92
CA ILE A 479 7.16 -35.66 -14.83
C ILE A 479 7.68 -34.24 -14.54
N PRO A 480 8.17 -33.50 -15.54
CA PRO A 480 8.66 -32.12 -15.33
C PRO A 480 7.52 -31.17 -14.93
N MET A 481 7.74 -30.34 -13.88
CA MET A 481 6.79 -29.37 -13.38
C MET A 481 7.07 -27.99 -13.97
N LYS A 482 6.33 -27.62 -15.01
CA LYS A 482 6.44 -26.31 -15.68
C LYS A 482 5.39 -25.33 -15.17
N THR A 483 4.20 -25.84 -14.88
CA THR A 483 3.04 -25.07 -14.43
C THR A 483 2.40 -25.77 -13.23
N VAL A 484 1.53 -25.04 -12.55
CA VAL A 484 0.75 -25.57 -11.42
C VAL A 484 -0.23 -26.65 -11.88
N GLU A 485 -0.76 -26.51 -13.09
CA GLU A 485 -1.66 -27.48 -13.71
C GLU A 485 -0.96 -28.84 -13.96
N ASP A 486 0.37 -28.82 -14.21
CA ASP A 486 1.15 -30.07 -14.31
C ASP A 486 1.15 -30.80 -12.95
N LEU A 487 1.30 -30.06 -11.85
CA LEU A 487 1.24 -30.61 -10.50
C LEU A 487 -0.14 -31.16 -10.17
N GLU A 488 -1.22 -30.40 -10.45
CA GLU A 488 -2.60 -30.85 -10.24
C GLU A 488 -2.91 -32.14 -11.01
N LYS A 489 -2.45 -32.22 -12.27
CA LYS A 489 -2.65 -33.40 -13.09
C LYS A 489 -1.97 -34.62 -12.49
N VAL A 490 -0.71 -34.49 -12.08
CA VAL A 490 0.05 -35.58 -11.48
C VAL A 490 -0.55 -36.00 -10.15
N MET A 491 -1.05 -35.05 -9.34
CA MET A 491 -1.76 -35.35 -8.10
C MET A 491 -3.03 -36.17 -8.33
N LYS A 492 -3.87 -35.74 -9.29
CA LYS A 492 -5.10 -36.47 -9.65
C LYS A 492 -4.80 -37.89 -10.17
N GLU A 493 -3.68 -38.09 -10.85
CA GLU A 493 -3.24 -39.38 -11.29
C GLU A 493 -2.69 -40.22 -10.11
N ALA A 494 -1.87 -39.64 -9.24
CA ALA A 494 -1.32 -40.33 -8.08
C ALA A 494 -2.42 -40.77 -7.07
N ALA A 495 -3.44 -39.94 -6.87
CA ALA A 495 -4.58 -40.27 -6.01
C ALA A 495 -5.36 -41.53 -6.47
N LYS A 496 -5.22 -41.94 -7.76
CA LYS A 496 -5.85 -43.12 -8.33
C LYS A 496 -4.97 -44.39 -8.22
N THR A 497 -3.70 -44.23 -7.86
CA THR A 497 -2.76 -45.36 -7.71
C THR A 497 -2.90 -46.00 -6.33
N GLN A 498 -2.43 -47.24 -6.18
CA GLN A 498 -2.44 -47.92 -4.87
C GLN A 498 -1.51 -47.26 -3.84
N GLU A 499 -0.42 -46.63 -4.28
CA GLU A 499 0.59 -46.03 -3.41
C GLU A 499 0.19 -44.66 -2.94
N GLN A 500 -0.62 -43.93 -3.69
CA GLN A 500 -1.08 -42.55 -3.40
C GLN A 500 0.04 -41.62 -2.90
N VAL A 501 1.21 -41.68 -3.56
CA VAL A 501 2.41 -40.92 -3.18
C VAL A 501 2.94 -40.09 -4.35
N LEU A 502 3.37 -38.88 -4.05
CA LEU A 502 4.14 -38.02 -4.95
C LEU A 502 5.61 -38.11 -4.61
N PHE A 503 6.42 -38.58 -5.55
CA PHE A 503 7.88 -38.50 -5.45
C PHE A 503 8.36 -37.18 -6.06
N ILE A 504 8.69 -36.23 -5.20
CA ILE A 504 9.04 -34.86 -5.57
C ILE A 504 10.55 -34.71 -5.59
N THR A 505 11.11 -34.20 -6.68
CA THR A 505 12.54 -33.89 -6.79
C THR A 505 12.74 -32.44 -7.21
N GLY A 506 13.74 -31.80 -6.63
CA GLY A 506 14.01 -30.40 -6.90
C GLY A 506 15.24 -29.87 -6.18
N MET A 507 15.27 -28.57 -5.96
CA MET A 507 16.39 -27.90 -5.31
C MET A 507 15.97 -26.62 -4.57
N PHE A 508 16.79 -26.17 -3.66
CA PHE A 508 16.68 -24.85 -3.06
C PHE A 508 17.45 -23.79 -3.87
N PRO A 509 17.14 -22.50 -3.71
CA PRO A 509 17.91 -21.40 -4.33
C PRO A 509 19.41 -21.42 -4.00
N SER A 510 19.80 -22.06 -2.90
CA SER A 510 21.21 -22.31 -2.52
C SER A 510 21.92 -23.35 -3.39
N GLY A 511 21.24 -23.99 -4.35
CA GLY A 511 21.76 -25.09 -5.16
C GLY A 511 21.67 -26.48 -4.50
N LYS A 512 21.25 -26.57 -3.23
CA LYS A 512 21.06 -27.85 -2.54
C LYS A 512 19.88 -28.62 -3.14
N ARG A 513 20.13 -29.82 -3.67
CA ARG A 513 19.10 -30.72 -4.18
C ARG A 513 18.39 -31.46 -3.05
N GLY A 514 17.11 -31.77 -3.25
CA GLY A 514 16.29 -32.53 -2.32
C GLY A 514 15.28 -33.43 -3.04
N SER A 515 14.87 -34.49 -2.35
CA SER A 515 13.78 -35.36 -2.78
C SER A 515 12.88 -35.64 -1.60
N TYR A 516 11.57 -35.68 -1.85
CA TYR A 516 10.54 -35.87 -0.85
C TYR A 516 9.51 -36.87 -1.34
N ALA A 517 8.93 -37.64 -0.43
CA ALA A 517 7.78 -38.47 -0.67
C ALA A 517 6.58 -37.88 0.08
N VAL A 518 5.53 -37.50 -0.63
CA VAL A 518 4.35 -36.83 -0.08
C VAL A 518 3.14 -37.71 -0.33
N SER A 519 2.46 -38.15 0.72
CA SER A 519 1.21 -38.91 0.58
C SER A 519 0.08 -38.00 0.11
N VAL A 520 -0.74 -38.47 -0.84
CA VAL A 520 -1.99 -37.82 -1.28
C VAL A 520 -3.21 -38.64 -0.88
N ALA A 521 -3.04 -39.64 -0.01
CA ALA A 521 -4.17 -40.38 0.55
C ALA A 521 -5.11 -39.43 1.29
N GLN A 522 -6.41 -39.59 1.07
CA GLN A 522 -7.45 -38.92 1.88
C GLN A 522 -7.54 -39.69 3.20
N ASP A 523 -7.49 -38.97 4.33
CA ASP A 523 -7.68 -39.52 5.68
C ASP A 523 -9.12 -39.94 5.89
#